data_5631ee075874d6f5440d15c103209107
#
_entry.id   5631ee075874d6f5440d15c103209107
#
_cell.length_a   1.000
_cell.length_b   1.000
_cell.length_c   1.000
_cell.angle_alpha   90.00
_cell.angle_beta   90.00
_cell.angle_gamma   90.00
#
_symmetry.space_group_name_H-M   'P 1'
#
loop_
_entity.id
_entity.type
_entity.pdbx_description
1 polymer ?
#
loop_
_entity_poly.entity_id
_entity_poly.type
_entity_poly.pdbx_seq_one_letter_code
_entity_poly.pdbx_strand_id
1 'polypeptide(L)'
;MIANIVRTGWMNLRRDRAALMLSFVVPIVFFSIFAGIFGARRSSTPRVSVALIDEDHSERSKRLVESLRAETALKVIEKADAQAGEAAVKKGDVPLALIIPKGFGASQMTFGPRGGNGPAFRILRDPSDPIAPQVVSGLLEKTLFVGMPDMMVSGGIDALERFGGPLTPEQRTNLQRQVTTLQSTPRRAQQTASPVKLDVTDVVGSKDNPIIAFYAAGIGVMFLLFTASNAGGSMLDEVESGTLDRILSTRVSMSTLLTGKLVYLWTLNVIQLIVMFLWGALAFRLPLGRHLAGFAIMTAATALTCSAFGLLLASAARTRAQLGAISTLAVLTISALGGSMFPRFLMPERMQKASLVLFNSWALDGFTNVFWREAPLSTIVVPVLVLAAWAIAFFVGARQLTRRWETV
;
A
#
# COMPACT_ATOMS: atom_id res chain seq x y z
N MET A 1 -13.95 38.75 6.12
CA MET A 1 -13.52 38.65 4.74
C MET A 1 -13.30 37.19 4.32
N ILE A 2 -12.39 36.41 4.92
CA ILE A 2 -12.15 35.01 4.63
C ILE A 2 -13.46 34.19 4.62
N ALA A 3 -14.31 34.36 5.65
CA ALA A 3 -15.61 33.68 5.73
C ALA A 3 -16.52 33.94 4.52
N ASN A 4 -16.51 35.14 3.97
CA ASN A 4 -17.30 35.45 2.77
C ASN A 4 -16.75 34.77 1.53
N ILE A 5 -15.43 34.70 1.36
CA ILE A 5 -14.78 33.95 0.25
C ILE A 5 -15.15 32.47 0.31
N VAL A 6 -15.05 31.87 1.49
CA VAL A 6 -15.43 30.47 1.73
C VAL A 6 -16.92 30.25 1.41
N ARG A 7 -17.80 31.14 1.91
CA ARG A 7 -19.24 31.06 1.65
C ARG A 7 -19.57 31.14 0.15
N THR A 8 -18.92 32.05 -0.56
CA THR A 8 -19.09 32.21 -2.02
C THR A 8 -18.64 30.94 -2.75
N GLY A 9 -17.49 30.38 -2.36
CA GLY A 9 -17.01 29.11 -2.93
C GLY A 9 -18.04 27.97 -2.79
N TRP A 10 -18.60 27.80 -1.58
CA TRP A 10 -19.65 26.82 -1.32
C TRP A 10 -20.94 27.08 -2.08
N MET A 11 -21.35 28.35 -2.23
CA MET A 11 -22.55 28.70 -3.01
C MET A 11 -22.36 28.37 -4.50
N ASN A 12 -21.18 28.67 -5.05
CA ASN A 12 -20.86 28.36 -6.44
C ASN A 12 -20.84 26.84 -6.66
N LEU A 13 -20.19 26.06 -5.78
CA LEU A 13 -20.18 24.60 -5.86
C LEU A 13 -21.61 24.01 -5.84
N ARG A 14 -22.48 24.49 -4.96
CA ARG A 14 -23.88 24.01 -4.87
C ARG A 14 -24.69 24.29 -6.12
N ARG A 15 -24.36 25.31 -6.88
CA ARG A 15 -25.02 25.65 -8.15
C ARG A 15 -24.46 24.88 -9.34
N ASP A 16 -23.23 24.41 -9.24
CA ASP A 16 -22.56 23.62 -10.29
C ASP A 16 -22.72 22.12 -10.02
N ARG A 17 -23.73 21.53 -10.67
CA ARG A 17 -24.02 20.09 -10.56
C ARG A 17 -22.90 19.23 -11.11
N ALA A 18 -22.19 19.67 -12.15
CA ALA A 18 -21.08 18.93 -12.72
C ALA A 18 -19.88 18.90 -11.75
N ALA A 19 -19.55 20.04 -11.14
CA ALA A 19 -18.50 20.09 -10.12
C ALA A 19 -18.85 19.21 -8.91
N LEU A 20 -20.10 19.17 -8.46
CA LEU A 20 -20.54 18.28 -7.38
C LEU A 20 -20.37 16.79 -7.76
N MET A 21 -20.80 16.41 -8.96
CA MET A 21 -20.64 15.02 -9.42
C MET A 21 -19.18 14.62 -9.53
N LEU A 22 -18.33 15.46 -10.11
CA LEU A 22 -16.90 15.22 -10.25
C LEU A 22 -16.17 15.15 -8.90
N SER A 23 -16.60 15.96 -7.93
CA SER A 23 -15.94 16.00 -6.62
C SER A 23 -16.36 14.85 -5.69
N PHE A 24 -17.58 14.30 -5.82
CA PHE A 24 -18.09 13.33 -4.86
C PHE A 24 -18.49 12.00 -5.49
N VAL A 25 -19.21 12.00 -6.62
CA VAL A 25 -19.73 10.76 -7.22
C VAL A 25 -18.62 10.01 -7.95
N VAL A 26 -17.85 10.68 -8.78
CA VAL A 26 -16.79 10.05 -9.57
C VAL A 26 -15.73 9.38 -8.70
N PRO A 27 -15.21 10.00 -7.62
CA PRO A 27 -14.29 9.33 -6.70
C PRO A 27 -14.86 8.05 -6.07
N ILE A 28 -16.13 8.08 -5.67
CA ILE A 28 -16.82 6.92 -5.08
C ILE A 28 -16.91 5.77 -6.11
N VAL A 29 -17.29 6.07 -7.35
CA VAL A 29 -17.39 5.07 -8.42
C VAL A 29 -16.03 4.46 -8.72
N PHE A 30 -14.99 5.29 -8.88
CA PHE A 30 -13.62 4.81 -9.11
C PHE A 30 -13.13 3.94 -7.96
N PHE A 31 -13.28 4.41 -6.73
CA PHE A 31 -12.91 3.62 -5.55
C PHE A 31 -13.63 2.27 -5.53
N SER A 32 -14.94 2.24 -5.80
CA SER A 32 -15.72 1.00 -5.79
C SER A 32 -15.26 0.02 -6.86
N ILE A 33 -14.92 0.50 -8.06
CA ILE A 33 -14.39 -0.32 -9.16
C ILE A 33 -13.02 -0.91 -8.76
N PHE A 34 -12.10 -0.08 -8.26
CA PHE A 34 -10.76 -0.53 -7.88
C PHE A 34 -10.79 -1.47 -6.67
N ALA A 35 -11.58 -1.15 -5.64
CA ALA A 35 -11.78 -2.02 -4.50
C ALA A 35 -12.40 -3.38 -4.91
N GLY A 36 -13.31 -3.40 -5.87
CA GLY A 36 -13.90 -4.62 -6.42
C GLY A 36 -12.91 -5.46 -7.23
N ILE A 37 -12.12 -4.81 -8.10
CA ILE A 37 -11.16 -5.52 -8.97
C ILE A 37 -9.98 -6.04 -8.19
N PHE A 38 -9.35 -5.21 -7.36
CA PHE A 38 -8.09 -5.51 -6.69
C PHE A 38 -8.27 -6.08 -5.29
N GLY A 39 -9.40 -5.83 -4.64
CA GLY A 39 -9.78 -6.50 -3.40
C GLY A 39 -10.01 -8.01 -3.58
N ALA A 40 -10.27 -8.46 -4.82
CA ALA A 40 -10.54 -9.85 -5.15
C ALA A 40 -9.40 -10.60 -5.90
N ARG A 41 -8.33 -9.92 -6.35
CA ARG A 41 -7.31 -10.54 -7.24
C ARG A 41 -5.91 -10.61 -6.67
N ARG A 42 -5.32 -11.81 -6.88
CA ARG A 42 -3.91 -12.19 -6.69
C ARG A 42 -3.18 -12.14 -8.03
N SER A 43 -2.04 -11.45 -8.13
CA SER A 43 -0.81 -11.88 -8.83
C SER A 43 0.05 -10.77 -9.43
N SER A 44 1.31 -10.84 -9.14
CA SER A 44 2.55 -10.74 -9.92
C SER A 44 3.73 -10.54 -8.95
N THR A 45 4.81 -11.29 -9.17
CA THR A 45 5.92 -11.49 -8.22
C THR A 45 6.91 -10.32 -8.19
N PRO A 46 6.88 -9.42 -7.19
CA PRO A 46 7.99 -8.52 -6.89
C PRO A 46 9.02 -9.22 -5.99
N ARG A 47 10.23 -8.68 -5.92
CA ARG A 47 11.23 -9.09 -4.93
C ARG A 47 10.71 -8.82 -3.53
N VAL A 48 10.50 -9.89 -2.76
CA VAL A 48 9.95 -9.81 -1.40
C VAL A 48 11.10 -9.80 -0.40
N SER A 49 11.16 -8.75 0.45
CA SER A 49 12.08 -8.72 1.60
C SER A 49 11.51 -9.59 2.71
N VAL A 50 12.30 -10.54 3.22
CA VAL A 50 11.88 -11.51 4.24
C VAL A 50 12.84 -11.48 5.41
N ALA A 51 12.34 -11.28 6.63
CA ALA A 51 13.11 -11.56 7.83
C ALA A 51 13.13 -13.08 8.05
N LEU A 52 14.30 -13.69 7.98
CA LEU A 52 14.46 -15.14 8.17
C LEU A 52 15.03 -15.41 9.56
N ILE A 53 14.38 -16.29 10.29
CA ILE A 53 14.79 -16.74 11.63
C ILE A 53 14.93 -18.25 11.60
N ASP A 54 16.11 -18.76 11.89
CA ASP A 54 16.38 -20.19 12.03
C ASP A 54 16.47 -20.54 13.52
N GLU A 55 15.42 -21.17 14.06
CA GLU A 55 15.39 -21.65 15.45
C GLU A 55 15.97 -23.07 15.58
N ASP A 56 16.21 -23.78 14.45
CA ASP A 56 16.63 -25.17 14.43
C ASP A 56 18.16 -25.32 14.43
N HIS A 57 18.86 -24.43 13.74
CA HIS A 57 20.33 -24.39 13.62
C HIS A 57 20.97 -25.71 13.12
N SER A 58 20.19 -26.61 12.49
CA SER A 58 20.69 -27.87 11.93
C SER A 58 21.36 -27.65 10.57
N GLU A 59 22.12 -28.64 10.10
CA GLU A 59 22.69 -28.61 8.74
C GLU A 59 21.63 -28.58 7.64
N ARG A 60 20.42 -29.09 7.93
CA ARG A 60 19.28 -29.04 7.01
C ARG A 60 18.65 -27.66 7.00
N SER A 61 18.47 -27.01 8.15
CA SER A 61 17.95 -25.65 8.19
C SER A 61 18.90 -24.66 7.53
N LYS A 62 20.21 -24.80 7.73
CA LYS A 62 21.23 -23.99 7.05
C LYS A 62 21.15 -24.12 5.53
N ARG A 63 21.01 -25.33 4.99
CA ARG A 63 20.83 -25.55 3.54
C ARG A 63 19.54 -24.90 3.02
N LEU A 64 18.45 -24.94 3.79
CA LEU A 64 17.22 -24.25 3.44
C LEU A 64 17.42 -22.73 3.39
N VAL A 65 18.09 -22.16 4.40
CA VAL A 65 18.43 -20.73 4.45
C VAL A 65 19.26 -20.31 3.23
N GLU A 66 20.30 -21.08 2.89
CA GLU A 66 21.16 -20.82 1.72
C GLU A 66 20.37 -20.89 0.42
N SER A 67 19.51 -21.89 0.27
CA SER A 67 18.67 -22.06 -0.92
C SER A 67 17.65 -20.94 -1.08
N LEU A 68 17.02 -20.49 0.03
CA LEU A 68 16.11 -19.33 0.02
C LEU A 68 16.86 -18.03 -0.28
N ARG A 69 18.11 -17.88 0.17
CA ARG A 69 18.96 -16.73 -0.13
C ARG A 69 19.38 -16.67 -1.60
N ALA A 70 19.54 -17.83 -2.24
CA ALA A 70 19.86 -17.92 -3.66
C ALA A 70 18.67 -17.56 -4.58
N GLU A 71 17.44 -17.56 -4.06
CA GLU A 71 16.24 -17.21 -4.84
C GLU A 71 16.22 -15.72 -5.20
N THR A 72 16.24 -15.41 -6.49
CA THR A 72 16.28 -14.04 -7.00
C THR A 72 15.06 -13.19 -6.65
N ALA A 73 13.93 -13.84 -6.37
CA ALA A 73 12.67 -13.19 -5.98
C ALA A 73 12.61 -12.83 -4.48
N LEU A 74 13.59 -13.29 -3.66
CA LEU A 74 13.68 -12.98 -2.24
C LEU A 74 14.88 -12.07 -1.93
N LYS A 75 14.68 -11.20 -0.92
CA LYS A 75 15.75 -10.48 -0.23
C LYS A 75 15.74 -10.93 1.22
N VAL A 76 16.54 -11.92 1.54
CA VAL A 76 16.60 -12.49 2.89
C VAL A 76 17.40 -11.58 3.82
N ILE A 77 16.82 -11.24 4.98
CA ILE A 77 17.43 -10.48 6.08
C ILE A 77 17.37 -11.36 7.32
N GLU A 78 18.51 -11.89 7.74
CA GLU A 78 18.55 -12.74 8.95
C GLU A 78 18.29 -11.92 10.21
N LYS A 79 17.52 -12.49 11.13
CA LYS A 79 17.24 -11.95 12.46
C LYS A 79 17.58 -12.99 13.51
N ALA A 80 17.99 -12.52 14.68
CA ALA A 80 18.49 -13.40 15.73
C ALA A 80 17.40 -14.29 16.35
N ASP A 81 16.19 -13.74 16.49
CA ASP A 81 15.07 -14.40 17.14
C ASP A 81 13.71 -13.97 16.58
N ALA A 82 12.66 -14.67 17.00
CA ALA A 82 11.29 -14.40 16.57
C ALA A 82 10.81 -12.98 16.99
N GLN A 83 11.28 -12.47 18.14
CA GLN A 83 10.90 -11.13 18.61
C GLN A 83 11.50 -10.04 17.72
N ALA A 84 12.77 -10.18 17.33
CA ALA A 84 13.42 -9.26 16.39
C ALA A 84 12.75 -9.31 14.99
N GLY A 85 12.32 -10.50 14.55
CA GLY A 85 11.53 -10.65 13.33
C GLY A 85 10.18 -9.95 13.40
N GLU A 86 9.44 -10.16 14.47
CA GLU A 86 8.16 -9.51 14.74
C GLU A 86 8.29 -7.99 14.83
N ALA A 87 9.31 -7.50 15.52
CA ALA A 87 9.59 -6.06 15.62
C ALA A 87 9.88 -5.44 14.23
N ALA A 88 10.63 -6.14 13.37
CA ALA A 88 10.93 -5.67 12.02
C ALA A 88 9.66 -5.61 11.14
N VAL A 89 8.75 -6.58 11.28
CA VAL A 89 7.44 -6.54 10.59
C VAL A 89 6.57 -5.41 11.15
N LYS A 90 6.49 -5.23 12.47
CA LYS A 90 5.72 -4.14 13.10
C LYS A 90 6.21 -2.75 12.68
N LYS A 91 7.53 -2.57 12.55
CA LYS A 91 8.12 -1.31 12.06
C LYS A 91 7.90 -1.09 10.55
N GLY A 92 7.56 -2.16 9.81
CA GLY A 92 7.45 -2.12 8.36
C GLY A 92 8.78 -2.16 7.62
N ASP A 93 9.86 -2.60 8.28
CA ASP A 93 11.17 -2.81 7.65
C ASP A 93 11.11 -3.96 6.63
N VAL A 94 10.28 -4.97 6.93
CA VAL A 94 9.98 -6.13 6.08
C VAL A 94 8.49 -6.46 6.10
N PRO A 95 7.90 -6.94 5.00
CA PRO A 95 6.47 -7.30 4.94
C PRO A 95 6.14 -8.59 5.70
N LEU A 96 7.13 -9.46 5.90
CA LEU A 96 6.93 -10.70 6.66
C LEU A 96 8.22 -11.24 7.28
N ALA A 97 8.06 -12.08 8.30
CA ALA A 97 9.11 -12.89 8.88
C ALA A 97 8.77 -14.39 8.73
N LEU A 98 9.75 -15.18 8.27
CA LEU A 98 9.68 -16.64 8.16
C LEU A 98 10.51 -17.26 9.27
N ILE A 99 9.90 -18.09 10.09
CA ILE A 99 10.56 -18.78 11.20
C ILE A 99 10.63 -20.27 10.86
N ILE A 100 11.85 -20.80 10.80
CA ILE A 100 12.14 -22.22 10.71
C ILE A 100 12.07 -22.80 12.12
N PRO A 101 11.12 -23.69 12.40
CA PRO A 101 10.88 -24.18 13.75
C PRO A 101 11.95 -25.16 14.22
N LYS A 102 12.16 -25.23 15.54
CA LYS A 102 13.00 -26.26 16.18
C LYS A 102 12.53 -27.65 15.80
N GLY A 103 13.47 -28.56 15.55
CA GLY A 103 13.20 -29.93 15.15
C GLY A 103 12.95 -30.12 13.65
N PHE A 104 13.07 -29.05 12.83
CA PHE A 104 12.96 -29.17 11.38
C PHE A 104 13.95 -30.17 10.77
N GLY A 105 15.22 -30.13 11.20
CA GLY A 105 16.25 -31.04 10.71
C GLY A 105 16.06 -32.50 11.06
N ALA A 106 15.36 -32.78 12.18
CA ALA A 106 15.02 -34.13 12.61
C ALA A 106 13.67 -34.60 12.05
N SER A 107 12.86 -33.70 11.48
CA SER A 107 11.53 -34.03 11.00
C SER A 107 11.57 -34.75 9.65
N GLN A 108 10.77 -35.79 9.54
CA GLN A 108 10.46 -36.45 8.27
C GLN A 108 9.20 -35.82 7.69
N MET A 109 9.24 -35.36 6.43
CA MET A 109 8.03 -34.88 5.75
C MET A 109 7.10 -36.04 5.49
N THR A 110 6.00 -36.12 6.22
CA THR A 110 5.01 -37.17 6.03
C THR A 110 3.94 -36.66 5.06
N PHE A 111 3.78 -37.34 3.92
CA PHE A 111 2.71 -37.08 2.96
C PHE A 111 1.41 -37.73 3.42
N GLY A 112 0.32 -36.95 3.52
CA GLY A 112 -1.01 -37.48 3.83
C GLY A 112 -2.12 -36.42 3.72
N PRO A 113 -3.40 -36.85 3.60
CA PRO A 113 -4.54 -35.97 3.42
C PRO A 113 -4.79 -34.99 4.60
N ARG A 114 -4.15 -35.21 5.76
CA ARG A 114 -4.26 -34.40 6.98
C ARG A 114 -3.02 -33.57 7.30
N GLY A 115 -2.06 -33.45 6.36
CA GLY A 115 -0.79 -32.77 6.61
C GLY A 115 0.16 -33.58 7.51
N GLY A 116 1.46 -33.52 7.27
CA GLY A 116 2.47 -34.25 8.02
C GLY A 116 2.55 -33.87 9.51
N ASN A 117 3.08 -34.76 10.33
CA ASN A 117 3.33 -34.53 11.77
C ASN A 117 4.61 -33.70 12.03
N GLY A 118 5.17 -33.01 11.03
CA GLY A 118 6.35 -32.17 11.17
C GLY A 118 6.04 -30.82 11.83
N PRO A 119 7.07 -30.14 12.38
CA PRO A 119 6.92 -28.80 12.93
C PRO A 119 6.47 -27.83 11.83
N ALA A 120 5.51 -26.97 12.17
CA ALA A 120 4.96 -26.00 11.22
C ALA A 120 5.89 -24.78 11.07
N PHE A 121 6.19 -24.38 9.84
CA PHE A 121 6.81 -23.10 9.57
C PHE A 121 5.86 -21.99 10.01
N ARG A 122 6.37 -20.98 10.70
CA ARG A 122 5.56 -19.82 11.12
C ARG A 122 5.88 -18.64 10.22
N ILE A 123 4.84 -18.04 9.64
CA ILE A 123 4.95 -16.80 8.87
C ILE A 123 4.24 -15.72 9.67
N LEU A 124 5.03 -14.76 10.19
CA LEU A 124 4.53 -13.52 10.78
C LEU A 124 4.44 -12.50 9.67
N ARG A 125 3.26 -12.04 9.34
CA ARG A 125 3.06 -11.13 8.21
C ARG A 125 2.47 -9.79 8.62
N ASP A 126 2.78 -8.77 7.84
CA ASP A 126 2.01 -7.54 7.73
C ASP A 126 0.87 -7.78 6.72
N PRO A 127 -0.41 -7.72 7.13
CA PRO A 127 -1.53 -7.87 6.20
C PRO A 127 -1.52 -6.83 5.07
N SER A 128 -0.66 -5.81 5.19
CA SER A 128 -0.51 -4.76 4.18
C SER A 128 0.11 -5.26 2.88
N ASP A 129 0.78 -6.36 2.89
CA ASP A 129 1.28 -7.02 1.70
C ASP A 129 0.61 -8.40 1.53
N PRO A 130 -0.51 -8.50 0.81
CA PRO A 130 -1.19 -9.77 0.60
C PRO A 130 -0.45 -10.71 -0.33
N ILE A 131 0.59 -10.23 -1.04
CA ILE A 131 1.33 -10.98 -2.04
C ILE A 131 2.56 -11.64 -1.42
N ALA A 132 3.26 -10.94 -0.53
CA ALA A 132 4.49 -11.44 0.09
C ALA A 132 4.35 -12.84 0.70
N PRO A 133 3.31 -13.16 1.51
CA PRO A 133 3.16 -14.49 2.08
C PRO A 133 3.01 -15.59 1.04
N GLN A 134 2.30 -15.31 -0.07
CA GLN A 134 2.06 -16.29 -1.12
C GLN A 134 3.33 -16.59 -1.92
N VAL A 135 4.10 -15.53 -2.23
CA VAL A 135 5.40 -15.66 -2.90
C VAL A 135 6.35 -16.48 -2.05
N VAL A 136 6.45 -16.16 -0.75
CA VAL A 136 7.35 -16.86 0.18
C VAL A 136 6.90 -18.30 0.39
N SER A 137 5.60 -18.57 0.56
CA SER A 137 5.08 -19.92 0.67
C SER A 137 5.38 -20.76 -0.58
N GLY A 138 5.13 -20.21 -1.78
CA GLY A 138 5.41 -20.91 -3.03
C GLY A 138 6.91 -21.13 -3.26
N LEU A 139 7.77 -20.17 -2.88
CA LEU A 139 9.23 -20.34 -2.96
C LEU A 139 9.76 -21.31 -1.91
N LEU A 140 9.22 -21.28 -0.69
CA LEU A 140 9.54 -22.24 0.36
C LEU A 140 9.20 -23.66 -0.09
N GLU A 141 7.99 -23.87 -0.62
CA GLU A 141 7.60 -25.16 -1.18
C GLU A 141 8.53 -25.58 -2.33
N LYS A 142 8.78 -24.71 -3.30
CA LYS A 142 9.72 -24.97 -4.40
C LYS A 142 11.10 -25.37 -3.87
N THR A 143 11.64 -24.61 -2.91
CA THR A 143 12.97 -24.85 -2.34
C THR A 143 13.04 -26.17 -1.59
N LEU A 144 12.00 -26.52 -0.83
CA LEU A 144 11.92 -27.81 -0.15
C LEU A 144 11.82 -28.96 -1.14
N PHE A 145 11.03 -28.80 -2.24
CA PHE A 145 10.89 -29.83 -3.26
C PHE A 145 12.15 -30.04 -4.11
N VAL A 146 12.82 -28.96 -4.49
CA VAL A 146 13.98 -29.01 -5.39
C VAL A 146 15.30 -29.10 -4.63
N GLY A 147 15.40 -28.38 -3.49
CA GLY A 147 16.64 -28.29 -2.71
C GLY A 147 16.84 -29.40 -1.69
N MET A 148 15.78 -30.13 -1.32
CA MET A 148 15.83 -31.19 -0.30
C MET A 148 15.12 -32.48 -0.75
N PRO A 149 15.56 -33.10 -1.84
CA PRO A 149 14.95 -34.29 -2.36
C PRO A 149 15.00 -35.47 -1.39
N ASP A 150 16.00 -35.52 -0.52
CA ASP A 150 16.16 -36.52 0.52
C ASP A 150 14.99 -36.57 1.52
N MET A 151 14.44 -35.42 1.87
CA MET A 151 13.27 -35.34 2.77
C MET A 151 11.99 -35.86 2.10
N MET A 152 11.86 -35.65 0.78
CA MET A 152 10.72 -36.12 0.02
C MET A 152 10.74 -37.63 -0.20
N VAL A 153 11.91 -38.14 -0.51
CA VAL A 153 12.09 -39.62 -0.73
C VAL A 153 11.81 -40.36 0.56
N SER A 154 12.38 -39.94 1.68
CA SER A 154 12.16 -40.57 2.97
C SER A 154 10.68 -40.52 3.38
N GLY A 155 10.02 -39.38 3.26
CA GLY A 155 8.59 -39.22 3.59
C GLY A 155 7.67 -40.02 2.65
N GLY A 156 8.03 -40.15 1.38
CA GLY A 156 7.30 -40.96 0.40
C GLY A 156 7.42 -42.47 0.69
N ILE A 157 8.61 -42.94 1.07
CA ILE A 157 8.86 -44.33 1.45
C ILE A 157 8.08 -44.69 2.74
N ASP A 158 8.14 -43.78 3.76
CA ASP A 158 7.39 -44.02 5.00
C ASP A 158 5.86 -44.02 4.80
N ALA A 159 5.36 -43.21 3.87
CA ALA A 159 3.95 -43.23 3.49
C ALA A 159 3.59 -44.59 2.81
N LEU A 160 4.42 -45.08 1.90
CA LEU A 160 4.21 -46.36 1.26
C LEU A 160 4.24 -47.52 2.28
N GLU A 161 5.18 -47.52 3.24
CA GLU A 161 5.25 -48.52 4.31
C GLU A 161 4.03 -48.52 5.23
N ARG A 162 3.45 -47.31 5.51
CA ARG A 162 2.24 -47.20 6.33
C ARG A 162 0.98 -47.71 5.64
N PHE A 163 0.88 -47.56 4.32
CA PHE A 163 -0.32 -47.94 3.57
C PHE A 163 -0.16 -49.32 2.89
N GLY A 164 1.07 -49.71 2.55
CA GLY A 164 1.35 -50.92 1.77
C GLY A 164 2.10 -52.02 2.54
N GLY A 165 2.47 -51.79 3.80
CA GLY A 165 3.28 -52.70 4.63
C GLY A 165 4.80 -52.55 4.42
N PRO A 166 5.64 -53.21 5.23
CA PRO A 166 7.09 -53.02 5.26
C PRO A 166 7.74 -53.41 3.91
N LEU A 167 8.51 -52.48 3.34
CA LEU A 167 9.25 -52.68 2.10
C LEU A 167 10.53 -53.52 2.33
N THR A 168 10.84 -54.38 1.38
CA THR A 168 12.12 -55.11 1.40
C THR A 168 13.30 -54.15 1.13
N PRO A 169 14.53 -54.47 1.61
CA PRO A 169 15.70 -53.63 1.37
C PRO A 169 15.98 -53.35 -0.12
N GLU A 170 15.70 -54.29 -0.99
CA GLU A 170 15.86 -54.15 -2.44
C GLU A 170 14.80 -53.23 -3.05
N GLN A 171 13.57 -53.32 -2.60
CA GLN A 171 12.48 -52.41 -3.01
C GLN A 171 12.77 -50.96 -2.59
N ARG A 172 13.28 -50.75 -1.38
CA ARG A 172 13.68 -49.45 -0.86
C ARG A 172 14.79 -48.82 -1.72
N THR A 173 15.82 -49.58 -2.06
CA THR A 173 16.93 -49.13 -2.89
C THR A 173 16.51 -48.83 -4.33
N ASN A 174 15.60 -49.63 -4.91
CA ASN A 174 15.08 -49.41 -6.27
C ASN A 174 14.17 -48.16 -6.31
N LEU A 175 13.31 -47.96 -5.33
CA LEU A 175 12.48 -46.77 -5.20
C LEU A 175 13.34 -45.47 -5.07
N GLN A 176 14.40 -45.52 -4.25
CA GLN A 176 15.34 -44.41 -4.12
C GLN A 176 16.00 -44.05 -5.46
N ARG A 177 16.46 -45.03 -6.22
CA ARG A 177 17.05 -44.82 -7.56
C ARG A 177 16.04 -44.25 -8.57
N GLN A 178 14.81 -44.77 -8.61
CA GLN A 178 13.75 -44.25 -9.49
C GLN A 178 13.34 -42.82 -9.18
N VAL A 179 13.22 -42.47 -7.91
CA VAL A 179 12.88 -41.10 -7.50
C VAL A 179 13.99 -40.10 -7.89
N THR A 180 15.27 -40.50 -7.74
CA THR A 180 16.41 -39.66 -8.16
C THR A 180 16.41 -39.45 -9.69
N THR A 181 16.01 -40.45 -10.47
CA THR A 181 15.90 -40.35 -11.94
C THR A 181 14.71 -39.52 -12.40
N LEU A 182 13.59 -39.55 -11.67
CA LEU A 182 12.39 -38.71 -11.96
C LEU A 182 12.58 -37.25 -11.63
N GLN A 183 13.48 -36.92 -10.72
CA GLN A 183 13.81 -35.53 -10.36
C GLN A 183 14.60 -34.78 -11.45
N SER A 184 15.24 -35.49 -12.37
CA SER A 184 15.96 -34.89 -13.51
C SER A 184 15.05 -34.44 -14.67
N THR A 185 13.74 -34.71 -14.60
CA THR A 185 12.78 -34.35 -15.67
C THR A 185 11.85 -33.20 -15.21
N PRO A 186 11.84 -32.06 -15.88
CA PRO A 186 10.97 -30.95 -15.50
C PRO A 186 9.49 -31.25 -15.75
N ARG A 187 8.77 -31.64 -14.73
CA ARG A 187 7.31 -31.79 -14.77
C ARG A 187 6.60 -30.55 -14.29
N ARG A 188 5.64 -30.06 -15.05
CA ARG A 188 4.66 -29.04 -14.62
C ARG A 188 3.97 -29.53 -13.34
N ALA A 189 4.18 -28.79 -12.24
CA ALA A 189 3.54 -29.05 -10.96
C ALA A 189 2.02 -28.93 -11.10
N GLN A 190 1.32 -30.05 -11.02
CA GLN A 190 -0.11 -30.07 -10.75
C GLN A 190 -0.33 -29.78 -9.27
N GLN A 191 -1.37 -28.99 -9.00
CA GLN A 191 -1.82 -28.59 -7.67
C GLN A 191 -2.26 -29.82 -6.87
N THR A 192 -1.35 -30.40 -6.12
CA THR A 192 -1.64 -31.39 -5.08
C THR A 192 -1.37 -30.75 -3.73
N ALA A 193 -2.16 -31.13 -2.72
CA ALA A 193 -2.11 -30.58 -1.37
C ALA A 193 -0.67 -30.36 -0.87
N SER A 194 -0.39 -29.14 -0.39
CA SER A 194 0.94 -28.77 0.09
C SER A 194 1.37 -29.65 1.24
N PRO A 195 2.54 -30.31 1.17
CA PRO A 195 3.05 -31.16 2.24
C PRO A 195 3.60 -30.37 3.42
N VAL A 196 3.64 -29.04 3.33
CA VAL A 196 4.22 -28.15 4.32
C VAL A 196 3.10 -27.52 5.14
N LYS A 197 3.14 -27.68 6.47
CA LYS A 197 2.29 -26.91 7.38
C LYS A 197 2.86 -25.51 7.50
N LEU A 198 2.06 -24.53 7.08
CA LEU A 198 2.34 -23.12 7.25
C LEU A 198 1.35 -22.55 8.27
N ASP A 199 1.86 -22.07 9.38
CA ASP A 199 1.09 -21.31 10.35
C ASP A 199 1.31 -19.81 10.05
N VAL A 200 0.29 -19.17 9.48
CA VAL A 200 0.35 -17.76 9.08
C VAL A 200 -0.34 -16.93 10.14
N THR A 201 0.44 -16.14 10.86
CA THR A 201 -0.05 -15.25 11.90
C THR A 201 0.07 -13.79 11.47
N ASP A 202 -1.04 -13.05 11.52
CA ASP A 202 -1.03 -11.61 11.33
C ASP A 202 -0.46 -10.93 12.57
N VAL A 203 0.64 -10.21 12.40
CA VAL A 203 1.37 -9.54 13.50
C VAL A 203 0.97 -8.08 13.61
N VAL A 204 0.47 -7.52 12.52
CA VAL A 204 0.12 -6.10 12.38
C VAL A 204 -1.27 -5.98 11.76
N GLY A 205 -2.10 -5.09 12.29
CA GLY A 205 -3.35 -4.66 11.68
C GLY A 205 -4.56 -5.55 11.89
N SER A 206 -5.68 -5.06 11.40
CA SER A 206 -6.99 -5.72 11.46
C SER A 206 -7.10 -6.86 10.46
N LYS A 207 -7.86 -7.90 10.81
CA LYS A 207 -8.25 -9.00 9.90
C LYS A 207 -9.13 -8.53 8.74
N ASP A 208 -9.57 -7.27 8.76
CA ASP A 208 -10.42 -6.66 7.75
C ASP A 208 -9.58 -6.22 6.53
N ASN A 209 -10.12 -6.40 5.36
CA ASN A 209 -9.47 -6.35 4.06
C ASN A 209 -8.65 -5.05 3.83
N PRO A 210 -7.32 -5.08 3.96
CA PRO A 210 -6.46 -3.90 4.00
C PRO A 210 -6.34 -3.21 2.64
N ILE A 211 -6.52 -3.93 1.55
CA ILE A 211 -6.49 -3.41 0.18
C ILE A 211 -7.58 -2.35 -0.02
N ILE A 212 -8.74 -2.50 0.63
CA ILE A 212 -9.84 -1.55 0.53
C ILE A 212 -9.46 -0.21 1.15
N ALA A 213 -8.83 -0.23 2.34
CA ALA A 213 -8.34 0.99 2.99
C ALA A 213 -7.28 1.70 2.14
N PHE A 214 -6.38 0.93 1.50
CA PHE A 214 -5.38 1.46 0.59
C PHE A 214 -6.03 2.18 -0.60
N TYR A 215 -6.98 1.54 -1.29
CA TYR A 215 -7.64 2.16 -2.43
C TYR A 215 -8.54 3.34 -2.02
N ALA A 216 -9.16 3.31 -0.84
CA ALA A 216 -9.88 4.46 -0.30
C ALA A 216 -8.95 5.68 -0.14
N ALA A 217 -7.77 5.48 0.44
CA ALA A 217 -6.78 6.55 0.58
C ALA A 217 -6.18 6.97 -0.77
N GLY A 218 -5.73 6.01 -1.59
CA GLY A 218 -5.05 6.28 -2.86
C GLY A 218 -5.91 7.03 -3.86
N ILE A 219 -7.10 6.51 -4.13
CA ILE A 219 -8.08 7.14 -5.03
C ILE A 219 -8.57 8.45 -4.41
N GLY A 220 -8.80 8.47 -3.08
CA GLY A 220 -9.14 9.69 -2.36
C GLY A 220 -8.13 10.81 -2.62
N VAL A 221 -6.86 10.59 -2.34
CA VAL A 221 -5.81 11.59 -2.55
C VAL A 221 -5.73 12.04 -4.01
N MET A 222 -5.81 11.12 -4.97
CA MET A 222 -5.82 11.45 -6.39
C MET A 222 -6.97 12.39 -6.77
N PHE A 223 -8.17 12.08 -6.31
CA PHE A 223 -9.34 12.93 -6.61
C PHE A 223 -9.34 14.25 -5.82
N LEU A 224 -8.74 14.30 -4.62
CA LEU A 224 -8.50 15.57 -3.94
C LEU A 224 -7.65 16.52 -4.79
N LEU A 225 -6.60 16.00 -5.41
CA LEU A 225 -5.73 16.78 -6.28
C LEU A 225 -6.48 17.34 -7.49
N PHE A 226 -7.34 16.53 -8.12
CA PHE A 226 -8.20 17.00 -9.22
C PHE A 226 -9.21 18.05 -8.73
N THR A 227 -9.89 17.78 -7.62
CA THR A 227 -10.88 18.71 -7.06
C THR A 227 -10.23 20.03 -6.68
N ALA A 228 -9.08 20.00 -5.99
CA ALA A 228 -8.36 21.20 -5.59
C ALA A 228 -7.89 22.02 -6.81
N SER A 229 -7.40 21.35 -7.84
CA SER A 229 -6.95 22.02 -9.07
C SER A 229 -8.12 22.67 -9.81
N ASN A 230 -9.21 21.94 -10.01
CA ASN A 230 -10.40 22.45 -10.69
C ASN A 230 -11.05 23.62 -9.93
N ALA A 231 -11.29 23.45 -8.63
CA ALA A 231 -11.90 24.49 -7.81
C ALA A 231 -10.96 25.70 -7.61
N GLY A 232 -9.64 25.46 -7.49
CA GLY A 232 -8.62 26.50 -7.45
C GLY A 232 -8.60 27.37 -8.71
N GLY A 233 -8.94 26.78 -9.85
CA GLY A 233 -9.02 27.46 -11.13
C GLY A 233 -10.10 28.56 -11.19
N SER A 234 -11.03 28.65 -10.21
CA SER A 234 -11.95 29.79 -10.11
C SER A 234 -11.21 31.14 -10.00
N MET A 235 -9.93 31.13 -9.61
CA MET A 235 -9.10 32.35 -9.65
C MET A 235 -8.84 32.81 -11.07
N LEU A 236 -8.67 31.93 -12.02
CA LEU A 236 -8.49 32.29 -13.42
C LEU A 236 -9.76 32.89 -14.02
N ASP A 237 -10.95 32.39 -13.61
CA ASP A 237 -12.23 32.97 -14.02
C ASP A 237 -12.38 34.39 -13.47
N GLU A 238 -11.92 34.62 -12.25
CA GLU A 238 -11.91 35.95 -11.62
C GLU A 238 -10.97 36.93 -12.32
N VAL A 239 -9.80 36.41 -12.82
CA VAL A 239 -8.87 37.19 -13.66
C VAL A 239 -9.52 37.52 -15.01
N GLU A 240 -10.02 36.51 -15.72
CA GLU A 240 -10.60 36.67 -17.06
C GLU A 240 -11.83 37.60 -17.05
N SER A 241 -12.64 37.55 -16.00
CA SER A 241 -13.84 38.41 -15.86
C SER A 241 -13.56 39.80 -15.33
N GLY A 242 -12.31 40.13 -14.98
CA GLY A 242 -11.95 41.40 -14.31
C GLY A 242 -12.50 41.53 -12.87
N THR A 243 -13.06 40.42 -12.34
CA THR A 243 -13.58 40.41 -10.97
C THR A 243 -12.45 40.46 -9.95
N LEU A 244 -11.28 39.92 -10.26
CA LEU A 244 -10.10 39.98 -9.42
C LEU A 244 -9.67 41.42 -9.16
N ASP A 245 -9.64 42.29 -10.18
CA ASP A 245 -9.26 43.70 -10.04
C ASP A 245 -10.24 44.47 -9.15
N ARG A 246 -11.54 44.17 -9.26
CA ARG A 246 -12.56 44.73 -8.38
C ARG A 246 -12.38 44.28 -6.93
N ILE A 247 -11.99 43.04 -6.69
CA ILE A 247 -11.71 42.51 -5.34
C ILE A 247 -10.46 43.21 -4.78
N LEU A 248 -9.40 43.33 -5.56
CA LEU A 248 -8.14 43.93 -5.12
C LEU A 248 -8.23 45.46 -4.96
N SER A 249 -9.15 46.13 -5.67
CA SER A 249 -9.40 47.56 -5.46
C SER A 249 -10.11 47.87 -4.12
N THR A 250 -10.61 46.84 -3.45
CA THR A 250 -11.10 46.95 -2.08
C THR A 250 -9.94 46.78 -1.07
N ARG A 251 -10.24 46.80 0.24
CA ARG A 251 -9.22 46.55 1.29
C ARG A 251 -8.74 45.07 1.38
N VAL A 252 -8.99 44.24 0.35
CA VAL A 252 -8.61 42.83 0.32
C VAL A 252 -7.22 42.68 -0.31
N SER A 253 -6.25 42.22 0.47
CA SER A 253 -4.95 41.83 -0.11
C SER A 253 -5.01 40.50 -0.84
N MET A 254 -4.14 40.29 -1.82
CA MET A 254 -3.97 38.99 -2.51
C MET A 254 -3.73 37.84 -1.52
N SER A 255 -2.95 38.09 -0.46
CA SER A 255 -2.72 37.09 0.59
C SER A 255 -4.01 36.71 1.31
N THR A 256 -4.89 37.64 1.59
CA THR A 256 -6.20 37.39 2.22
C THR A 256 -7.10 36.57 1.26
N LEU A 257 -7.07 36.90 -0.03
CA LEU A 257 -7.82 36.16 -1.05
C LEU A 257 -7.33 34.72 -1.16
N LEU A 258 -6.00 34.53 -1.30
CA LEU A 258 -5.41 33.19 -1.37
C LEU A 258 -5.69 32.36 -0.12
N THR A 259 -5.58 32.95 1.08
CA THR A 259 -5.91 32.25 2.33
C THR A 259 -7.39 31.86 2.36
N GLY A 260 -8.29 32.74 1.92
CA GLY A 260 -9.71 32.44 1.83
C GLY A 260 -10.01 31.28 0.86
N LYS A 261 -9.34 31.25 -0.30
CA LYS A 261 -9.43 30.18 -1.28
C LYS A 261 -8.84 28.87 -0.71
N LEU A 262 -7.69 28.94 -0.02
CA LEU A 262 -7.10 27.79 0.64
C LEU A 262 -8.04 27.15 1.66
N VAL A 263 -8.64 27.95 2.52
CA VAL A 263 -9.60 27.48 3.54
C VAL A 263 -10.83 26.86 2.88
N TYR A 264 -11.35 27.45 1.81
CA TYR A 264 -12.45 26.87 1.05
C TYR A 264 -12.08 25.50 0.46
N LEU A 265 -10.95 25.41 -0.25
CA LEU A 265 -10.46 24.16 -0.84
C LEU A 265 -10.16 23.12 0.23
N TRP A 266 -9.58 23.51 1.35
CA TRP A 266 -9.32 22.64 2.48
C TRP A 266 -10.61 22.04 3.04
N THR A 267 -11.63 22.85 3.30
CA THR A 267 -12.92 22.34 3.79
C THR A 267 -13.59 21.42 2.77
N LEU A 268 -13.53 21.75 1.49
CA LEU A 268 -14.06 20.91 0.41
C LEU A 268 -13.37 19.56 0.38
N ASN A 269 -12.03 19.53 0.41
CA ASN A 269 -11.22 18.31 0.37
C ASN A 269 -11.40 17.46 1.65
N VAL A 270 -11.55 18.08 2.82
CA VAL A 270 -11.86 17.36 4.07
C VAL A 270 -13.21 16.65 3.94
N ILE A 271 -14.24 17.35 3.49
CA ILE A 271 -15.57 16.75 3.31
C ILE A 271 -15.51 15.63 2.27
N GLN A 272 -14.78 15.80 1.18
CA GLN A 272 -14.61 14.79 0.15
C GLN A 272 -13.99 13.50 0.71
N LEU A 273 -12.91 13.58 1.49
CA LEU A 273 -12.33 12.40 2.15
C LEU A 273 -13.28 11.77 3.15
N ILE A 274 -13.96 12.56 3.97
CA ILE A 274 -14.95 12.04 4.92
C ILE A 274 -16.03 11.25 4.19
N VAL A 275 -16.62 11.80 3.12
CA VAL A 275 -17.65 11.13 2.33
C VAL A 275 -17.11 9.82 1.74
N MET A 276 -15.89 9.83 1.22
CA MET A 276 -15.27 8.67 0.60
C MET A 276 -14.97 7.55 1.61
N PHE A 277 -14.44 7.89 2.78
CA PHE A 277 -14.18 6.90 3.84
C PHE A 277 -15.48 6.40 4.50
N LEU A 278 -16.50 7.25 4.63
CA LEU A 278 -17.83 6.82 5.06
C LEU A 278 -18.43 5.83 4.07
N TRP A 279 -18.29 6.07 2.78
CA TRP A 279 -18.69 5.11 1.76
C TRP A 279 -17.90 3.79 1.89
N GLY A 280 -16.59 3.87 2.11
CA GLY A 280 -15.74 2.72 2.39
C GLY A 280 -16.21 1.91 3.62
N ALA A 281 -16.64 2.60 4.68
CA ALA A 281 -17.18 1.96 5.87
C ALA A 281 -18.53 1.28 5.61
N LEU A 282 -19.41 1.92 4.85
CA LEU A 282 -20.75 1.40 4.54
C LEU A 282 -20.72 0.26 3.53
N ALA A 283 -20.01 0.43 2.41
CA ALA A 283 -20.03 -0.52 1.30
C ALA A 283 -19.02 -1.67 1.49
N PHE A 284 -17.91 -1.41 2.15
CA PHE A 284 -16.79 -2.35 2.25
C PHE A 284 -16.38 -2.68 3.69
N ARG A 285 -17.16 -2.23 4.70
CA ARG A 285 -16.96 -2.49 6.14
C ARG A 285 -15.60 -2.02 6.66
N LEU A 286 -15.08 -0.90 6.13
CA LEU A 286 -13.85 -0.29 6.63
C LEU A 286 -14.02 0.10 8.12
N PRO A 287 -13.10 -0.24 9.05
CA PRO A 287 -13.25 0.01 10.48
C PRO A 287 -12.96 1.47 10.86
N LEU A 288 -13.67 2.42 10.24
CA LEU A 288 -13.45 3.85 10.43
C LEU A 288 -13.63 4.30 11.90
N GLY A 289 -14.61 3.71 12.60
CA GLY A 289 -14.95 4.10 13.98
C GLY A 289 -13.85 3.86 15.01
N ARG A 290 -12.93 2.91 14.74
CA ARG A 290 -11.84 2.58 15.66
C ARG A 290 -10.66 3.57 15.55
N HIS A 291 -10.55 4.29 14.43
CA HIS A 291 -9.36 5.08 14.07
C HIS A 291 -9.66 6.56 13.83
N LEU A 292 -10.73 7.10 14.44
CA LEU A 292 -11.22 8.46 14.18
C LEU A 292 -10.16 9.55 14.38
N ALA A 293 -9.34 9.46 15.42
CA ALA A 293 -8.33 10.48 15.72
C ALA A 293 -7.24 10.50 14.62
N GLY A 294 -6.68 9.35 14.27
CA GLY A 294 -5.68 9.23 13.21
C GLY A 294 -6.26 9.64 11.85
N PHE A 295 -7.49 9.23 11.56
CA PHE A 295 -8.21 9.64 10.35
C PHE A 295 -8.40 11.15 10.27
N ALA A 296 -8.84 11.80 11.34
CA ALA A 296 -9.07 13.24 11.34
C ALA A 296 -7.76 14.02 11.11
N ILE A 297 -6.67 13.63 11.78
CA ILE A 297 -5.36 14.27 11.63
C ILE A 297 -4.84 14.09 10.20
N MET A 298 -4.83 12.87 9.68
CA MET A 298 -4.34 12.60 8.32
C MET A 298 -5.21 13.26 7.25
N THR A 299 -6.53 13.25 7.43
CA THR A 299 -7.47 13.93 6.53
C THR A 299 -7.19 15.43 6.49
N ALA A 300 -7.04 16.09 7.65
CA ALA A 300 -6.77 17.52 7.71
C ALA A 300 -5.44 17.89 7.04
N ALA A 301 -4.36 17.13 7.33
CA ALA A 301 -3.04 17.36 6.75
C ALA A 301 -3.00 17.12 5.23
N THR A 302 -3.56 16.01 4.78
CA THR A 302 -3.62 15.64 3.35
C THR A 302 -4.47 16.64 2.56
N ALA A 303 -5.65 17.00 3.07
CA ALA A 303 -6.52 17.98 2.45
C ALA A 303 -5.85 19.35 2.31
N LEU A 304 -5.09 19.78 3.34
CA LEU A 304 -4.37 21.05 3.30
C LEU A 304 -3.30 21.05 2.20
N THR A 305 -2.51 19.97 2.13
CA THR A 305 -1.44 19.87 1.14
C THR A 305 -2.00 19.81 -0.29
N CYS A 306 -3.04 19.00 -0.53
CA CYS A 306 -3.70 18.93 -1.83
C CYS A 306 -4.32 20.27 -2.23
N SER A 307 -4.89 21.01 -1.27
CA SER A 307 -5.48 22.34 -1.52
C SER A 307 -4.41 23.38 -1.88
N ALA A 308 -3.30 23.39 -1.17
CA ALA A 308 -2.16 24.27 -1.48
C ALA A 308 -1.54 23.94 -2.85
N PHE A 309 -1.43 22.65 -3.19
CA PHE A 309 -0.98 22.20 -4.50
C PHE A 309 -1.94 22.65 -5.62
N GLY A 310 -3.24 22.50 -5.45
CA GLY A 310 -4.24 22.99 -6.41
C GLY A 310 -4.15 24.50 -6.64
N LEU A 311 -3.96 25.28 -5.58
CA LEU A 311 -3.71 26.73 -5.69
C LEU A 311 -2.42 27.04 -6.43
N LEU A 312 -1.34 26.30 -6.18
CA LEU A 312 -0.07 26.46 -6.89
C LEU A 312 -0.27 26.25 -8.39
N LEU A 313 -0.94 25.16 -8.79
CA LEU A 313 -1.21 24.89 -10.20
C LEU A 313 -2.08 25.97 -10.84
N ALA A 314 -3.12 26.43 -10.16
CA ALA A 314 -3.98 27.51 -10.63
C ALA A 314 -3.20 28.82 -10.78
N SER A 315 -2.29 29.11 -9.85
CA SER A 315 -1.42 30.28 -9.90
C SER A 315 -0.36 30.20 -11.01
N ALA A 316 0.06 28.99 -11.40
CA ALA A 316 1.04 28.79 -12.47
C ALA A 316 0.41 28.90 -13.86
N ALA A 317 -0.85 28.50 -14.01
CA ALA A 317 -1.56 28.55 -15.29
C ALA A 317 -1.97 30.00 -15.67
N ARG A 318 -2.20 30.19 -16.97
CA ARG A 318 -2.69 31.47 -17.52
C ARG A 318 -4.14 31.38 -17.99
N THR A 319 -4.60 30.19 -18.34
CA THR A 319 -5.97 29.93 -18.82
C THR A 319 -6.53 28.64 -18.17
N ARG A 320 -7.85 28.52 -18.15
CA ARG A 320 -8.53 27.28 -17.68
C ARG A 320 -8.10 26.05 -18.46
N ALA A 321 -7.94 26.13 -19.78
CA ALA A 321 -7.48 25.03 -20.62
C ALA A 321 -6.07 24.58 -20.23
N GLN A 322 -5.15 25.53 -20.03
CA GLN A 322 -3.79 25.27 -19.58
C GLN A 322 -3.78 24.62 -18.19
N LEU A 323 -4.58 25.13 -17.25
CA LEU A 323 -4.72 24.52 -15.92
C LEU A 323 -5.18 23.07 -16.03
N GLY A 324 -6.20 22.78 -16.85
CA GLY A 324 -6.69 21.42 -17.06
C GLY A 324 -5.61 20.47 -17.57
N ALA A 325 -4.83 20.89 -18.56
CA ALA A 325 -3.73 20.08 -19.10
C ALA A 325 -2.62 19.83 -18.07
N ILE A 326 -2.16 20.88 -17.40
CA ILE A 326 -1.09 20.79 -16.38
C ILE A 326 -1.56 19.94 -15.21
N SER A 327 -2.79 20.16 -14.74
CA SER A 327 -3.36 19.40 -13.62
C SER A 327 -3.47 17.92 -13.95
N THR A 328 -3.99 17.56 -15.12
CA THR A 328 -4.11 16.17 -15.53
C THR A 328 -2.75 15.50 -15.58
N LEU A 329 -1.75 16.10 -16.22
CA LEU A 329 -0.42 15.55 -16.29
C LEU A 329 0.23 15.42 -14.90
N ALA A 330 0.20 16.49 -14.09
CA ALA A 330 0.81 16.51 -12.77
C ALA A 330 0.13 15.49 -11.82
N VAL A 331 -1.21 15.49 -11.77
CA VAL A 331 -1.95 14.59 -10.87
C VAL A 331 -1.74 13.14 -11.24
N LEU A 332 -1.83 12.77 -12.52
CA LEU A 332 -1.60 11.39 -12.96
C LEU A 332 -0.16 10.95 -12.70
N THR A 333 0.83 11.80 -12.99
CA THR A 333 2.25 11.48 -12.74
C THR A 333 2.52 11.29 -11.23
N ILE A 334 2.07 12.22 -10.40
CA ILE A 334 2.23 12.13 -8.94
C ILE A 334 1.49 10.90 -8.39
N SER A 335 0.29 10.62 -8.89
CA SER A 335 -0.51 9.47 -8.44
C SER A 335 0.09 8.14 -8.87
N ALA A 336 0.64 8.05 -10.07
CA ALA A 336 1.30 6.84 -10.56
C ALA A 336 2.60 6.56 -9.79
N LEU A 337 3.47 7.57 -9.64
CA LEU A 337 4.77 7.41 -8.99
C LEU A 337 4.67 7.36 -7.46
N GLY A 338 3.74 8.09 -6.89
CA GLY A 338 3.57 8.19 -5.43
C GLY A 338 2.75 7.09 -4.79
N GLY A 339 2.18 6.17 -5.59
CA GLY A 339 1.48 5.00 -5.06
C GLY A 339 -0.04 5.11 -4.97
N SER A 340 -0.66 6.23 -5.38
CA SER A 340 -2.11 6.40 -5.31
C SER A 340 -2.88 5.50 -6.28
N MET A 341 -2.35 5.26 -7.48
CA MET A 341 -2.95 4.38 -8.48
C MET A 341 -2.42 2.95 -8.38
N PHE A 342 -1.12 2.82 -8.12
CA PHE A 342 -0.43 1.55 -8.09
C PHE A 342 0.27 1.38 -6.74
N PRO A 343 -0.04 0.32 -5.96
CA PRO A 343 0.53 0.12 -4.64
C PRO A 343 2.07 0.11 -4.65
N ARG A 344 2.69 0.86 -3.74
CA ARG A 344 4.15 1.00 -3.68
C ARG A 344 4.87 -0.32 -3.47
N PHE A 345 4.29 -1.27 -2.72
CA PHE A 345 4.88 -2.58 -2.51
C PHE A 345 5.02 -3.42 -3.79
N LEU A 346 4.28 -3.07 -4.87
CA LEU A 346 4.44 -3.67 -6.19
C LEU A 346 5.51 -3.01 -7.06
N MET A 347 6.06 -1.87 -6.62
CA MET A 347 7.08 -1.13 -7.37
C MET A 347 8.49 -1.69 -7.08
N PRO A 348 9.43 -1.61 -8.04
CA PRO A 348 10.84 -1.89 -7.79
C PRO A 348 11.40 -1.02 -6.65
N GLU A 349 12.35 -1.53 -5.86
CA GLU A 349 12.92 -0.85 -4.67
C GLU A 349 13.40 0.58 -4.96
N ARG A 350 14.01 0.80 -6.12
CA ARG A 350 14.46 2.14 -6.54
C ARG A 350 13.30 3.12 -6.70
N MET A 351 12.18 2.67 -7.26
CA MET A 351 10.96 3.49 -7.41
C MET A 351 10.30 3.74 -6.07
N GLN A 352 10.28 2.75 -5.17
CA GLN A 352 9.75 2.93 -3.82
C GLN A 352 10.51 4.03 -3.06
N LYS A 353 11.84 4.06 -3.15
CA LYS A 353 12.67 5.12 -2.54
C LYS A 353 12.45 6.47 -3.20
N ALA A 354 12.40 6.51 -4.53
CA ALA A 354 12.15 7.74 -5.28
C ALA A 354 10.76 8.33 -4.99
N SER A 355 9.75 7.50 -4.77
CA SER A 355 8.38 7.95 -4.46
C SER A 355 8.29 8.75 -3.15
N LEU A 356 9.21 8.56 -2.21
CA LEU A 356 9.26 9.33 -0.94
C LEU A 356 9.53 10.83 -1.13
N VAL A 357 10.01 11.24 -2.29
CA VAL A 357 10.10 12.67 -2.65
C VAL A 357 8.70 13.27 -2.84
N LEU A 358 7.70 12.47 -3.18
CA LEU A 358 6.35 12.94 -3.48
C LEU A 358 5.49 12.98 -2.21
N PHE A 359 4.79 14.07 -2.01
CA PHE A 359 3.97 14.28 -0.82
C PHE A 359 2.80 13.28 -0.68
N ASN A 360 2.22 12.81 -1.79
CA ASN A 360 1.14 11.83 -1.75
C ASN A 360 1.57 10.47 -1.20
N SER A 361 2.85 10.09 -1.35
CA SER A 361 3.40 8.88 -0.72
C SER A 361 3.29 8.95 0.82
N TRP A 362 3.56 10.10 1.40
CA TRP A 362 3.43 10.32 2.85
C TRP A 362 1.98 10.35 3.31
N ALA A 363 1.07 10.87 2.47
CA ALA A 363 -0.36 10.78 2.76
C ALA A 363 -0.81 9.30 2.82
N LEU A 364 -0.41 8.49 1.84
CA LEU A 364 -0.72 7.07 1.81
C LEU A 364 -0.08 6.30 2.97
N ASP A 365 1.18 6.56 3.29
CA ASP A 365 1.87 5.94 4.43
C ASP A 365 1.16 6.28 5.75
N GLY A 366 0.72 7.54 5.91
CA GLY A 366 -0.04 7.95 7.08
C GLY A 366 -1.39 7.22 7.20
N PHE A 367 -2.18 7.15 6.13
CA PHE A 367 -3.43 6.38 6.15
C PHE A 367 -3.19 4.88 6.33
N THR A 368 -2.12 4.33 5.76
CA THR A 368 -1.71 2.93 5.97
C THR A 368 -1.39 2.66 7.42
N ASN A 369 -0.65 3.55 8.08
CA ASN A 369 -0.33 3.41 9.51
C ASN A 369 -1.59 3.46 10.39
N VAL A 370 -2.58 4.29 10.02
CA VAL A 370 -3.85 4.42 10.76
C VAL A 370 -4.74 3.19 10.58
N PHE A 371 -5.07 2.84 9.33
CA PHE A 371 -6.12 1.85 9.05
C PHE A 371 -5.61 0.42 8.88
N TRP A 372 -4.36 0.27 8.63
CA TRP A 372 -3.79 -0.97 8.21
C TRP A 372 -2.86 -1.58 9.26
N ARG A 373 -1.92 -0.76 9.76
CA ARG A 373 -1.00 -1.21 10.82
C ARG A 373 -1.56 -1.03 12.21
N GLU A 374 -2.69 -0.32 12.36
CA GLU A 374 -3.25 0.06 13.66
C GLU A 374 -2.16 0.63 14.59
N ALA A 375 -1.24 1.37 14.00
CA ALA A 375 -0.05 1.86 14.68
C ALA A 375 -0.41 3.01 15.63
N PRO A 376 0.37 3.23 16.70
CA PRO A 376 0.13 4.36 17.61
C PRO A 376 0.24 5.70 16.88
N LEU A 377 -0.50 6.71 17.34
CA LEU A 377 -0.55 8.05 16.72
C LEU A 377 0.82 8.70 16.54
N SER A 378 1.83 8.31 17.32
CA SER A 378 3.20 8.77 17.14
C SER A 378 3.79 8.45 15.75
N THR A 379 3.33 7.39 15.09
CA THR A 379 3.85 6.97 13.77
C THR A 379 3.41 7.88 12.64
N ILE A 380 2.29 8.61 12.80
CA ILE A 380 1.81 9.55 11.79
C ILE A 380 2.43 10.95 11.90
N VAL A 381 3.23 11.21 12.94
CA VAL A 381 3.86 12.53 13.15
C VAL A 381 4.75 12.91 11.96
N VAL A 382 5.60 11.99 11.51
CA VAL A 382 6.49 12.27 10.36
C VAL A 382 5.71 12.53 9.07
N PRO A 383 4.75 11.68 8.66
CA PRO A 383 3.87 11.98 7.53
C PRO A 383 3.20 13.36 7.64
N VAL A 384 2.66 13.71 8.80
CA VAL A 384 1.98 15.01 9.01
C VAL A 384 2.95 16.17 8.86
N LEU A 385 4.15 16.09 9.43
CA LEU A 385 5.17 17.16 9.32
C LEU A 385 5.63 17.33 7.87
N VAL A 386 5.85 16.26 7.13
CA VAL A 386 6.22 16.32 5.71
C VAL A 386 5.09 16.94 4.89
N LEU A 387 3.84 16.53 5.11
CA LEU A 387 2.68 17.11 4.46
C LEU A 387 2.54 18.60 4.76
N ALA A 388 2.72 19.01 6.02
CA ALA A 388 2.68 20.41 6.41
C ALA A 388 3.79 21.24 5.72
N ALA A 389 5.01 20.70 5.64
CA ALA A 389 6.11 21.33 4.93
C ALA A 389 5.80 21.54 3.44
N TRP A 390 5.26 20.52 2.77
CA TRP A 390 4.81 20.63 1.38
C TRP A 390 3.66 21.63 1.22
N ALA A 391 2.68 21.66 2.14
CA ALA A 391 1.59 22.63 2.10
C ALA A 391 2.11 24.07 2.18
N ILE A 392 3.06 24.33 3.07
CA ILE A 392 3.71 25.65 3.19
C ILE A 392 4.46 25.99 1.89
N ALA A 393 5.27 25.08 1.38
CA ALA A 393 6.04 25.28 0.15
C ALA A 393 5.12 25.62 -1.04
N PHE A 394 4.03 24.85 -1.22
CA PHE A 394 3.07 25.10 -2.29
C PHE A 394 2.32 26.42 -2.12
N PHE A 395 1.92 26.77 -0.90
CA PHE A 395 1.25 28.02 -0.63
C PHE A 395 2.16 29.23 -0.87
N VAL A 396 3.42 29.17 -0.42
CA VAL A 396 4.42 30.21 -0.69
C VAL A 396 4.68 30.33 -2.20
N GLY A 397 4.82 29.20 -2.90
CA GLY A 397 4.96 29.21 -4.36
C GLY A 397 3.76 29.83 -5.07
N ALA A 398 2.54 29.48 -4.65
CA ALA A 398 1.31 30.08 -5.17
C ALA A 398 1.31 31.61 -4.94
N ARG A 399 1.69 32.05 -3.74
CA ARG A 399 1.76 33.47 -3.40
C ARG A 399 2.79 34.24 -4.23
N GLN A 400 3.94 33.63 -4.53
CA GLN A 400 4.95 34.23 -5.40
C GLN A 400 4.46 34.37 -6.84
N LEU A 401 3.81 33.33 -7.37
CA LEU A 401 3.29 33.33 -8.74
C LEU A 401 2.13 34.32 -8.93
N THR A 402 1.32 34.57 -7.92
CA THR A 402 0.19 35.52 -7.98
C THR A 402 0.63 36.99 -7.90
N ARG A 403 1.89 37.30 -7.56
CA ARG A 403 2.42 38.68 -7.61
C ARG A 403 2.25 39.33 -8.97
N ARG A 404 2.29 38.55 -10.06
CA ARG A 404 2.07 39.02 -11.42
C ARG A 404 0.68 39.64 -11.65
N TRP A 405 -0.30 39.32 -10.79
CA TRP A 405 -1.66 39.84 -10.85
C TRP A 405 -1.85 41.09 -9.96
N GLU A 406 -0.86 41.44 -9.14
CA GLU A 406 -0.87 42.65 -8.30
C GLU A 406 -0.24 43.84 -9.02
N THR A 407 0.50 43.61 -10.09
CA THR A 407 1.29 44.62 -10.85
C THR A 407 0.60 45.14 -12.10
N VAL A 408 -0.63 44.73 -12.34
CA VAL A 408 -1.50 45.22 -13.42
C VAL A 408 -2.53 46.15 -12.80
#